data_723126600d2e6bcb755fcf486d3a6004
#
_entry.id   723126600d2e6bcb755fcf486d3a6004
#
_cell.length_a   1.000
_cell.length_b   1.000
_cell.length_c   1.000
_cell.angle_alpha   90.00
_cell.angle_beta   90.00
_cell.angle_gamma   90.00
#
_symmetry.space_group_name_H-M   'P 1'
#
loop_
_entity.id
_entity.type
_entity.pdbx_description
1 polymer ?
#
loop_
_entity_poly.entity_id
_entity_poly.type
_entity_poly.pdbx_seq_one_letter_code
_entity_poly.pdbx_strand_id
1 'polypeptide(L)'
;MKTAIFISVRTDSKRLPNKALIEIQSIPTIVHLIRRMKKVQVDHIVLCTTLLKEDDILCDIASKEGIVFFRGSTKDKLDRWKGAAAKFGIEFFVTADGDDLFCSSELIRLAINQYILTKPDFIE
;
A
#
# COMPACT_ATOMS: atom_id res chain seq x y z
N MET A 1 6.89 -9.69 -15.99
CA MET A 1 5.64 -9.21 -15.37
C MET A 1 5.95 -8.37 -14.14
N LYS A 2 5.36 -7.18 -14.07
CA LYS A 2 5.57 -6.32 -12.92
C LYS A 2 4.51 -6.55 -11.84
N THR A 3 4.96 -6.83 -10.63
CA THR A 3 4.10 -7.05 -9.47
C THR A 3 4.29 -5.93 -8.45
N ALA A 4 3.28 -5.69 -7.64
CA ALA A 4 3.34 -4.65 -6.62
C ALA A 4 2.48 -4.97 -5.40
N ILE A 5 2.80 -4.33 -4.29
CA ILE A 5 1.93 -4.24 -3.13
C ILE A 5 1.47 -2.79 -3.05
N PHE A 6 0.16 -2.57 -3.06
CA PHE A 6 -0.42 -1.24 -2.88
C PHE A 6 -0.88 -1.10 -1.44
N ILE A 7 -0.27 -0.18 -0.71
CA ILE A 7 -0.67 0.14 0.66
C ILE A 7 -1.64 1.30 0.59
N SER A 8 -2.94 1.03 0.78
CA SER A 8 -3.99 2.05 0.77
C SER A 8 -4.07 2.70 2.14
N VAL A 9 -3.81 3.99 2.21
CA VAL A 9 -3.79 4.70 3.50
C VAL A 9 -4.19 6.15 3.32
N ARG A 10 -4.88 6.70 4.33
CA ARG A 10 -5.21 8.11 4.42
C ARG A 10 -5.31 8.49 5.90
N THR A 11 -5.01 9.75 6.21
CA THR A 11 -5.09 10.24 7.59
C THR A 11 -6.53 10.49 8.04
N ASP A 12 -7.41 10.78 7.11
CA ASP A 12 -8.81 11.07 7.39
C ASP A 12 -9.62 9.79 7.51
N SER A 13 -9.64 9.20 8.71
CA SER A 13 -10.47 8.05 9.05
C SER A 13 -11.61 8.50 9.95
N LYS A 14 -12.84 8.11 9.64
CA LYS A 14 -14.01 8.46 10.44
C LYS A 14 -13.97 7.84 11.84
N ARG A 15 -13.38 6.65 11.96
CA ARG A 15 -13.33 5.94 13.24
C ARG A 15 -12.22 6.44 14.14
N LEU A 16 -11.04 6.59 13.59
CA LEU A 16 -9.86 6.98 14.35
C LEU A 16 -8.94 7.80 13.44
N PRO A 17 -9.12 9.12 13.42
CA PRO A 17 -8.27 9.99 12.62
C PRO A 17 -6.78 9.76 12.93
N ASN A 18 -5.96 9.80 11.90
CA ASN A 18 -4.52 9.61 12.02
C ASN A 18 -4.11 8.22 12.56
N LYS A 19 -4.96 7.21 12.41
CA LYS A 19 -4.66 5.86 12.89
C LYS A 19 -3.32 5.34 12.37
N ALA A 20 -3.03 5.61 11.11
CA ALA A 20 -1.76 5.17 10.48
C ALA A 20 -0.54 5.85 11.10
N LEU A 21 -0.71 6.97 11.79
CA LEU A 21 0.37 7.73 12.41
C LEU A 21 0.53 7.45 13.90
N ILE A 22 -0.34 6.62 14.49
CA ILE A 22 -0.21 6.23 15.90
C ILE A 22 1.09 5.43 16.06
N GLU A 23 1.89 5.85 17.03
CA GLU A 23 3.21 5.23 17.23
C GLU A 23 3.14 3.99 18.12
N ILE A 24 3.87 2.97 17.70
CA ILE A 24 4.13 1.77 18.49
C ILE A 24 5.64 1.69 18.62
N GLN A 25 6.14 1.71 19.85
CA GLN A 25 7.57 1.76 20.13
C GLN A 25 8.26 2.93 19.42
N SER A 26 7.61 4.09 19.46
CA SER A 26 8.08 5.35 18.88
C SER A 26 8.14 5.37 17.35
N ILE A 27 7.51 4.41 16.68
CA ILE A 27 7.47 4.32 15.22
C ILE A 27 6.00 4.30 14.77
N PRO A 28 5.60 5.16 13.81
CA PRO A 28 4.22 5.14 13.29
C PRO A 28 3.81 3.77 12.76
N THR A 29 2.55 3.41 12.95
CA THR A 29 2.03 2.11 12.51
C THR A 29 2.24 1.88 11.01
N ILE A 30 2.08 2.92 10.19
CA ILE A 30 2.29 2.80 8.74
C ILE A 30 3.73 2.38 8.41
N VAL A 31 4.71 2.86 9.18
CA VAL A 31 6.11 2.49 8.97
C VAL A 31 6.33 1.02 9.28
N HIS A 32 5.70 0.51 10.35
CA HIS A 32 5.77 -0.93 10.66
C HIS A 32 5.23 -1.77 9.51
N LEU A 33 4.09 -1.36 8.94
CA LEU A 33 3.49 -2.08 7.81
C LEU A 33 4.41 -2.04 6.58
N ILE A 34 4.96 -0.87 6.24
CA ILE A 34 5.87 -0.73 5.11
C ILE A 34 7.06 -1.67 5.27
N ARG A 35 7.67 -1.67 6.46
CA ARG A 35 8.84 -2.51 6.73
C ARG A 35 8.50 -4.00 6.66
N ARG A 36 7.28 -4.38 7.08
CA ARG A 36 6.82 -5.74 6.93
C ARG A 36 6.64 -6.13 5.46
N MET A 37 6.06 -5.23 4.66
CA MET A 37 5.85 -5.50 3.24
C MET A 37 7.16 -5.58 2.45
N LYS A 38 8.21 -4.89 2.89
CA LYS A 38 9.54 -4.98 2.26
C LYS A 38 10.13 -6.38 2.30
N LYS A 39 9.63 -7.26 3.15
CA LYS A 39 10.06 -8.66 3.21
C LYS A 39 9.49 -9.49 2.07
N VAL A 40 8.49 -8.98 1.36
CA VAL A 40 7.89 -9.65 0.22
C VAL A 40 8.64 -9.25 -1.04
N GLN A 41 8.94 -10.23 -1.89
CA GLN A 41 9.67 -9.98 -3.12
C GLN A 41 8.71 -9.55 -4.22
N VAL A 42 8.64 -8.26 -4.47
CA VAL A 42 7.81 -7.64 -5.52
C VAL A 42 8.63 -6.54 -6.21
N ASP A 43 8.18 -6.14 -7.39
CA ASP A 43 8.87 -5.08 -8.14
C ASP A 43 8.69 -3.71 -7.51
N HIS A 44 7.50 -3.43 -6.97
CA HIS A 44 7.20 -2.15 -6.35
C HIS A 44 6.36 -2.31 -5.10
N ILE A 45 6.62 -1.43 -4.13
CA ILE A 45 5.70 -1.19 -3.01
C ILE A 45 5.26 0.25 -3.18
N VAL A 46 3.95 0.47 -3.35
CA VAL A 46 3.39 1.79 -3.63
C VAL A 46 2.45 2.18 -2.51
N LEU A 47 2.73 3.30 -1.86
CA LEU A 47 1.80 3.89 -0.91
C LEU A 47 0.77 4.68 -1.70
N CYS A 48 -0.50 4.26 -1.67
CA CYS A 48 -1.58 4.91 -2.39
C CYS A 48 -2.40 5.75 -1.43
N THR A 49 -2.40 7.06 -1.63
CA THR A 49 -3.11 7.98 -0.76
C THR A 49 -3.83 9.04 -1.56
N THR A 50 -4.38 10.05 -0.89
CA THR A 50 -5.21 11.08 -1.52
C THR A 50 -4.41 12.33 -1.83
N LEU A 51 -5.06 13.26 -2.54
CA LEU A 51 -4.49 14.57 -2.85
C LEU A 51 -4.71 15.59 -1.74
N LEU A 52 -5.34 15.20 -0.64
CA LEU A 52 -5.57 16.08 0.49
C LEU A 52 -4.25 16.46 1.17
N LYS A 53 -4.15 17.73 1.58
CA LYS A 53 -2.94 18.25 2.21
C LYS A 53 -2.54 17.46 3.46
N GLU A 54 -3.51 17.00 4.23
CA GLU A 54 -3.27 16.22 5.44
C GLU A 54 -2.59 14.88 5.17
N ASP A 55 -2.59 14.43 3.91
CA ASP A 55 -1.92 13.19 3.52
C ASP A 55 -0.48 13.41 3.01
N ASP A 56 -0.02 14.65 2.99
CA ASP A 56 1.37 14.96 2.59
C ASP A 56 2.38 14.21 3.45
N ILE A 57 2.11 14.08 4.75
CA ILE A 57 3.00 13.39 5.67
C ILE A 57 3.20 11.92 5.29
N LEU A 58 2.17 11.28 4.72
CA LEU A 58 2.27 9.89 4.29
C LEU A 58 3.23 9.75 3.11
N CYS A 59 3.25 10.73 2.21
CA CYS A 59 4.19 10.75 1.09
C CYS A 59 5.62 10.95 1.57
N ASP A 60 5.82 11.81 2.58
CA ASP A 60 7.14 12.01 3.19
C ASP A 60 7.64 10.72 3.83
N ILE A 61 6.76 9.99 4.53
CA ILE A 61 7.10 8.71 5.15
C ILE A 61 7.49 7.69 4.08
N ALA A 62 6.73 7.59 2.98
CA ALA A 62 7.06 6.68 1.90
C ALA A 62 8.44 6.97 1.32
N SER A 63 8.76 8.23 1.09
CA SER A 63 10.06 8.64 0.57
C SER A 63 11.20 8.28 1.53
N LYS A 64 11.00 8.50 2.83
CA LYS A 64 12.00 8.16 3.85
C LYS A 64 12.23 6.66 3.95
N GLU A 65 11.18 5.86 3.74
CA GLU A 65 11.27 4.41 3.78
C GLU A 65 11.76 3.80 2.47
N GLY A 66 12.00 4.63 1.46
CA GLY A 66 12.55 4.17 0.19
C GLY A 66 11.56 3.46 -0.71
N ILE A 67 10.27 3.73 -0.56
CA ILE A 67 9.23 3.22 -1.45
C ILE A 67 8.63 4.37 -2.25
N VAL A 68 7.88 4.03 -3.29
CA VAL A 68 7.20 5.03 -4.11
C VAL A 68 5.79 5.29 -3.59
N PHE A 69 5.18 6.39 -4.02
CA PHE A 69 3.81 6.69 -3.65
C PHE A 69 3.01 7.16 -4.86
N PHE A 70 1.70 7.03 -4.77
CA PHE A 70 0.75 7.56 -5.75
C PHE A 70 -0.37 8.28 -5.03
N ARG A 71 -0.77 9.42 -5.54
CA ARG A 71 -1.86 10.21 -4.99
C ARG A 71 -2.99 10.29 -6.01
N GLY A 72 -4.19 9.97 -5.59
CA GLY A 72 -5.34 9.94 -6.49
C GLY A 72 -6.65 10.25 -5.79
N SER A 73 -7.75 9.75 -6.33
CA SER A 73 -9.10 10.05 -5.87
C SER A 73 -9.27 9.88 -4.35
N THR A 74 -9.88 10.87 -3.72
CA THR A 74 -10.18 10.84 -2.30
C THR A 74 -11.32 9.88 -1.98
N LYS A 75 -12.26 9.73 -2.89
CA LYS A 75 -13.50 8.96 -2.66
C LYS A 75 -13.48 7.58 -3.27
N ASP A 76 -12.71 7.37 -4.34
CA ASP A 76 -12.72 6.12 -5.09
C ASP A 76 -11.38 5.40 -4.99
N LYS A 77 -11.35 4.39 -4.14
CA LYS A 77 -10.17 3.55 -3.92
C LYS A 77 -9.74 2.81 -5.18
N LEU A 78 -10.73 2.30 -5.93
CA LEU A 78 -10.45 1.57 -7.18
C LEU A 78 -9.80 2.48 -8.21
N ASP A 79 -10.25 3.72 -8.31
CA ASP A 79 -9.67 4.70 -9.21
C ASP A 79 -8.21 4.99 -8.85
N ARG A 80 -7.89 5.10 -7.55
CA ARG A 80 -6.50 5.27 -7.09
C ARG A 80 -5.64 4.09 -7.52
N TRP A 81 -6.13 2.87 -7.33
CA TRP A 81 -5.37 1.68 -7.72
C TRP A 81 -5.13 1.62 -9.23
N LYS A 82 -6.15 1.94 -10.03
CA LYS A 82 -6.01 1.99 -11.48
C LYS A 82 -4.96 3.01 -11.91
N GLY A 83 -4.99 4.19 -11.29
CA GLY A 83 -4.02 5.23 -11.57
C GLY A 83 -2.61 4.82 -11.22
N ALA A 84 -2.42 4.21 -10.06
CA ALA A 84 -1.11 3.73 -9.62
C ALA A 84 -0.59 2.62 -10.54
N ALA A 85 -1.44 1.68 -10.91
CA ALA A 85 -1.05 0.59 -11.82
C ALA A 85 -0.62 1.13 -13.17
N ALA A 86 -1.36 2.10 -13.71
CA ALA A 86 -1.01 2.72 -14.99
C ALA A 86 0.30 3.49 -14.91
N LYS A 87 0.51 4.24 -13.82
CA LYS A 87 1.72 5.05 -13.67
C LYS A 87 2.99 4.21 -13.60
N PHE A 88 2.95 3.10 -12.89
CA PHE A 88 4.13 2.26 -12.66
C PHE A 88 4.18 1.02 -13.54
N GLY A 89 3.21 0.85 -14.45
CA GLY A 89 3.19 -0.29 -15.36
C GLY A 89 2.98 -1.63 -14.66
N ILE A 90 2.13 -1.66 -13.64
CA ILE A 90 1.90 -2.84 -12.83
C ILE A 90 0.85 -3.74 -13.48
N GLU A 91 1.17 -5.02 -13.63
CA GLU A 91 0.26 -6.02 -14.19
C GLU A 91 -0.55 -6.75 -13.12
N PHE A 92 0.05 -6.94 -11.94
CA PHE A 92 -0.61 -7.60 -10.83
C PHE A 92 -0.24 -6.90 -9.53
N PHE A 93 -1.23 -6.63 -8.70
CA PHE A 93 -0.98 -6.04 -7.39
C PHE A 93 -1.85 -6.69 -6.31
N VAL A 94 -1.33 -6.65 -5.09
CA VAL A 94 -2.05 -7.03 -3.88
C VAL A 94 -2.22 -5.77 -3.05
N THR A 95 -3.40 -5.59 -2.46
CA THR A 95 -3.65 -4.42 -1.62
C THR A 95 -3.51 -4.76 -0.15
N ALA A 96 -2.99 -3.80 0.62
CA ALA A 96 -2.92 -3.88 2.07
C ALA A 96 -3.46 -2.56 2.62
N ASP A 97 -4.32 -2.63 3.63
CA ASP A 97 -4.79 -1.42 4.29
C ASP A 97 -3.71 -0.87 5.21
N GLY A 98 -3.49 0.44 5.14
CA GLY A 98 -2.43 1.10 5.90
C GLY A 98 -2.62 1.06 7.41
N ASP A 99 -3.79 0.70 7.89
CA ASP A 99 -4.08 0.51 9.31
C ASP A 99 -4.09 -0.96 9.74
N ASP A 100 -3.76 -1.88 8.83
CA ASP A 100 -3.71 -3.30 9.14
C ASP A 100 -2.27 -3.72 9.48
N LEU A 101 -1.92 -3.53 10.74
CA LEU A 101 -0.59 -3.86 11.24
C LEU A 101 -0.27 -5.36 11.15
N PHE A 102 -1.30 -6.19 11.15
CA PHE A 102 -1.16 -7.64 11.13
C PHE A 102 -1.30 -8.26 9.76
N CYS A 103 -1.28 -7.45 8.71
CA CYS A 103 -1.32 -7.96 7.35
C CYS A 103 -0.15 -8.94 7.13
N SER A 104 -0.46 -10.14 6.70
CA SER A 104 0.53 -11.21 6.58
C SER A 104 1.33 -11.10 5.28
N SER A 105 2.64 -10.90 5.40
CA SER A 105 3.54 -10.93 4.25
C SER A 105 3.59 -12.32 3.61
N GLU A 106 3.38 -13.36 4.40
CA GLU A 106 3.36 -14.75 3.91
C GLU A 106 2.17 -15.00 2.99
N LEU A 107 0.96 -14.53 3.40
CA LEU A 107 -0.23 -14.68 2.56
C LEU A 107 -0.12 -13.89 1.27
N ILE A 108 0.48 -12.70 1.32
CA ILE A 108 0.70 -11.88 0.14
C ILE A 108 1.66 -12.59 -0.82
N ARG A 109 2.74 -13.17 -0.29
CA ARG A 109 3.70 -13.93 -1.09
C ARG A 109 3.03 -15.11 -1.78
N LEU A 110 2.18 -15.86 -1.05
CA LEU A 110 1.44 -16.99 -1.60
C LEU A 110 0.48 -16.53 -2.70
N ALA A 111 -0.21 -15.40 -2.52
CA ALA A 111 -1.12 -14.87 -3.52
C ALA A 111 -0.38 -14.50 -4.81
N ILE A 112 0.79 -13.87 -4.70
CA ILE A 112 1.61 -13.50 -5.85
C ILE A 112 2.08 -14.76 -6.59
N ASN A 113 2.56 -15.77 -5.86
CA ASN A 113 2.99 -17.03 -6.46
C ASN A 113 1.83 -17.74 -7.16
N GLN A 114 0.66 -17.73 -6.55
CA GLN A 114 -0.54 -18.30 -7.16
C GLN A 114 -0.87 -17.62 -8.48
N TYR A 115 -0.78 -16.29 -8.54
CA TYR A 115 -1.01 -15.54 -9.77
C TYR A 115 -0.01 -15.93 -10.86
N ILE A 116 1.27 -16.03 -10.51
CA ILE A 116 2.32 -16.40 -11.47
C ILE A 116 2.01 -17.78 -12.09
N LEU A 117 1.50 -18.71 -11.29
CA LEU A 117 1.19 -20.06 -11.76
C LEU A 117 -0.10 -20.13 -12.58
N THR A 118 -1.14 -19.40 -12.20
CA THR A 118 -2.47 -19.54 -12.79
C THR A 118 -2.93 -18.34 -13.60
N LYS A 119 -2.34 -17.16 -13.36
CA LYS A 119 -2.66 -15.89 -14.01
C LYS A 119 -4.16 -15.56 -14.04
N PRO A 120 -4.86 -15.62 -12.89
CA PRO A 120 -6.25 -15.18 -12.84
C PRO A 120 -6.34 -13.67 -12.96
N ASP A 121 -7.52 -13.15 -13.37
CA ASP A 121 -7.72 -11.71 -13.50
C ASP A 121 -7.68 -10.99 -12.15
N PHE A 122 -8.14 -11.67 -11.09
CA PHE A 122 -8.23 -11.07 -9.77
C PHE A 122 -8.15 -12.15 -8.68
N ILE A 123 -7.43 -11.84 -7.59
CA ILE A 123 -7.33 -12.68 -6.39
C ILE A 123 -7.74 -11.85 -5.19
N GLU A 124 -8.72 -12.31 -4.47
CA GLU A 124 -9.13 -11.66 -3.22
C GLU A 124 -8.33 -12.17 -2.01
#